data_6810411caf604e4aae67f05fae22e6fd
#
_entry.id   6810411caf604e4aae67f05fae22e6fd
#
_cell.length_a   1.000
_cell.length_b   1.000
_cell.length_c   1.000
_cell.angle_alpha   90.00
_cell.angle_beta   90.00
_cell.angle_gamma   90.00
#
_symmetry.space_group_name_H-M   'P 1'
#
loop_
_entity.id
_entity.type
_entity.pdbx_description
1 polymer ?
#
loop_
_entity_poly.entity_id
_entity_poly.type
_entity_poly.pdbx_seq_one_letter_code
_entity_poly.pdbx_strand_id
1 'polypeptide(L)'
;MTPSTPRLVAVWVPDWPLVALAFEAYECRRLGVPWEIAPDPALSPVAIIGGRGVVAAASAPARASGVATGMSGRVARALCPALATIPSRPDREVRGFEAVMEALGTLLADPFVARPGLALSIAHGPAAWAGGEGELAAALVGAVAEATGAECQVGIADSMLGAVLAARKGVIVPPGETFEFLSSWPLEVILAAVPTPRLRQEARRVLETCVRLGLYSLGDLAALPARDVVARFGSTGALLHELASGASPQVLRMKRPKIDLTVEKSLDPPVSRTDTAAFAARAAAEELAARLMACRLAAGRLLVEARCEDGALLARSWMLQGVPTPAELTDRVRWQMEGWLSGHSGRPPAAPLAHVRLSALELTSAGSVQAGLWAASGEESERRAHRAAERVESLLGSGSVQMPLLGDGRDPRSRARLVPWWEPPEGTAGTAGAGAPWTGALPAPSPSVVLVRPAPAVLVDAEGGDVVVDRQGQLDGVPVWLEVERLRDETWSSGGREGRRRVMSWAGPWPVDEGWWR
;
A
#
# COMPACT_ATOMS: atom_id res chain seq x y z
N MET A 1 -8.83 -7.84 41.16
CA MET A 1 -9.54 -7.32 39.99
C MET A 1 -8.64 -7.56 38.81
N THR A 2 -8.93 -8.52 37.96
CA THR A 2 -8.27 -8.66 36.64
C THR A 2 -8.51 -7.37 35.86
N PRO A 3 -7.48 -6.78 35.24
CA PRO A 3 -7.69 -5.61 34.41
C PRO A 3 -8.64 -6.00 33.28
N SER A 4 -9.81 -5.37 33.24
CA SER A 4 -10.75 -5.58 32.15
C SER A 4 -10.06 -5.20 30.85
N THR A 5 -10.12 -6.06 29.86
CA THR A 5 -9.62 -5.79 28.51
C THR A 5 -10.30 -4.52 28.01
N PRO A 6 -9.56 -3.52 27.47
CA PRO A 6 -10.18 -2.29 27.04
C PRO A 6 -11.11 -2.57 25.86
N ARG A 7 -12.36 -2.10 25.96
CA ARG A 7 -13.33 -2.12 24.85
C ARG A 7 -12.91 -1.11 23.79
N LEU A 8 -12.88 -1.53 22.54
CA LEU A 8 -12.48 -0.71 21.40
C LEU A 8 -13.68 -0.50 20.47
N VAL A 9 -13.84 0.71 19.98
CA VAL A 9 -14.79 1.05 18.93
C VAL A 9 -14.03 1.30 17.62
N ALA A 10 -14.53 0.73 16.54
CA ALA A 10 -14.08 0.99 15.18
C ALA A 10 -15.22 1.63 14.39
N VAL A 11 -14.92 2.68 13.67
CA VAL A 11 -15.84 3.34 12.72
C VAL A 11 -15.26 3.14 11.33
N TRP A 12 -15.99 2.44 10.48
CA TRP A 12 -15.58 2.12 9.13
C TRP A 12 -16.52 2.74 8.11
N VAL A 13 -15.96 3.53 7.21
CA VAL A 13 -16.65 4.07 6.03
C VAL A 13 -16.28 3.19 4.84
N PRO A 14 -17.23 2.40 4.30
CA PRO A 14 -16.98 1.53 3.16
C PRO A 14 -16.55 2.34 1.93
N ASP A 15 -15.74 1.72 1.07
CA ASP A 15 -15.31 2.30 -0.21
C ASP A 15 -14.80 3.75 -0.11
N TRP A 16 -14.11 4.07 0.99
CA TRP A 16 -13.66 5.42 1.30
C TRP A 16 -13.01 6.18 0.13
N PRO A 17 -12.16 5.57 -0.73
CA PRO A 17 -11.59 6.30 -1.87
C PRO A 17 -12.63 6.86 -2.84
N LEU A 18 -13.79 6.20 -2.98
CA LEU A 18 -14.92 6.70 -3.79
C LEU A 18 -15.71 7.77 -3.06
N VAL A 19 -15.93 7.59 -1.75
CA VAL A 19 -16.59 8.58 -0.90
C VAL A 19 -15.77 9.87 -0.89
N ALA A 20 -14.46 9.79 -0.72
CA ALA A 20 -13.56 10.94 -0.77
C ALA A 20 -13.58 11.65 -2.13
N LEU A 21 -13.71 10.89 -3.23
CA LEU A 21 -13.87 11.45 -4.56
C LEU A 21 -15.19 12.23 -4.70
N ALA A 22 -16.30 11.65 -4.22
CA ALA A 22 -17.60 12.29 -4.24
C ALA A 22 -17.64 13.53 -3.34
N PHE A 23 -16.99 13.45 -2.18
CA PHE A 23 -16.87 14.55 -1.24
C PHE A 23 -16.08 15.74 -1.84
N GLU A 24 -14.93 15.48 -2.45
CA GLU A 24 -14.16 16.51 -3.17
C GLU A 24 -14.97 17.13 -4.31
N ALA A 25 -15.73 16.35 -5.07
CA ALA A 25 -16.60 16.84 -6.13
C ALA A 25 -17.73 17.74 -5.59
N TYR A 26 -18.29 17.39 -4.45
CA TYR A 26 -19.29 18.21 -3.76
C TYR A 26 -18.69 19.55 -3.30
N GLU A 27 -17.53 19.52 -2.65
CA GLU A 27 -16.83 20.72 -2.19
C GLU A 27 -16.45 21.66 -3.35
N CYS A 28 -15.91 21.11 -4.44
CA CYS A 28 -15.61 21.91 -5.63
C CYS A 28 -16.85 22.62 -6.18
N ARG A 29 -17.99 21.91 -6.24
CA ARG A 29 -19.27 22.53 -6.65
C ARG A 29 -19.71 23.63 -5.70
N ARG A 30 -19.60 23.41 -4.39
CA ARG A 30 -19.94 24.40 -3.36
C ARG A 30 -19.09 25.66 -3.46
N LEU A 31 -17.80 25.52 -3.81
CA LEU A 31 -16.85 26.62 -3.93
C LEU A 31 -16.82 27.25 -5.33
N GLY A 32 -17.61 26.75 -6.29
CA GLY A 32 -17.61 27.23 -7.67
C GLY A 32 -16.33 26.91 -8.44
N VAL A 33 -15.53 25.92 -7.98
CA VAL A 33 -14.30 25.48 -8.64
C VAL A 33 -14.67 24.43 -9.69
N PRO A 34 -14.11 24.51 -10.94
CA PRO A 34 -14.37 23.50 -11.96
C PRO A 34 -13.97 22.10 -11.49
N TRP A 35 -14.87 21.14 -11.69
CA TRP A 35 -14.65 19.74 -11.42
C TRP A 35 -14.82 18.91 -12.70
N GLU A 36 -13.73 18.40 -13.26
CA GLU A 36 -13.73 17.68 -14.54
C GLU A 36 -13.26 16.21 -14.43
N ILE A 37 -13.02 15.70 -13.22
CA ILE A 37 -12.16 14.53 -13.06
C ILE A 37 -12.89 13.20 -13.14
N ALA A 38 -14.16 13.11 -12.78
CA ALA A 38 -14.86 11.83 -12.77
C ALA A 38 -16.38 11.94 -12.87
N PRO A 39 -17.04 10.95 -13.48
CA PRO A 39 -18.47 10.79 -13.35
C PRO A 39 -18.85 10.47 -11.89
N ASP A 40 -20.10 10.75 -11.52
CA ASP A 40 -20.63 10.47 -10.18
C ASP A 40 -20.55 8.96 -9.88
N PRO A 41 -19.82 8.52 -8.85
CA PRO A 41 -19.70 7.10 -8.51
C PRO A 41 -21.03 6.43 -8.10
N ALA A 42 -22.02 7.22 -7.67
CA ALA A 42 -23.32 6.68 -7.32
C ALA A 42 -24.11 6.24 -8.57
N LEU A 43 -23.91 6.93 -9.70
CA LEU A 43 -24.68 6.73 -10.92
C LEU A 43 -23.90 6.01 -12.02
N SER A 44 -22.57 6.03 -11.97
CA SER A 44 -21.71 5.55 -13.05
C SER A 44 -20.73 4.49 -12.57
N PRO A 45 -20.28 3.58 -13.46
CA PRO A 45 -19.25 2.63 -13.14
C PRO A 45 -17.88 3.34 -13.01
N VAL A 46 -17.40 3.48 -11.79
CA VAL A 46 -16.11 4.09 -11.44
C VAL A 46 -15.27 3.12 -10.64
N ALA A 47 -14.00 3.03 -10.93
CA ALA A 47 -13.04 2.30 -10.11
C ALA A 47 -11.84 3.21 -9.75
N ILE A 48 -11.45 3.17 -8.48
CA ILE A 48 -10.20 3.76 -8.01
C ILE A 48 -9.10 2.73 -8.22
N ILE A 49 -8.07 3.13 -8.96
CA ILE A 49 -6.91 2.28 -9.23
C ILE A 49 -5.79 2.65 -8.25
N GLY A 50 -5.45 1.71 -7.41
CA GLY A 50 -4.36 1.81 -6.45
C GLY A 50 -3.00 1.47 -7.04
N GLY A 51 -1.98 1.44 -6.21
CA GLY A 51 -0.65 1.01 -6.58
C GLY A 51 -0.65 -0.37 -7.24
N ARG A 52 0.27 -0.60 -8.18
CA ARG A 52 0.36 -1.80 -9.03
C ARG A 52 -0.84 -2.01 -9.97
N GLY A 53 -1.62 -0.96 -10.28
CA GLY A 53 -2.72 -1.03 -11.25
C GLY A 53 -3.91 -1.90 -10.84
N VAL A 54 -4.08 -2.17 -9.55
CA VAL A 54 -5.20 -2.95 -9.02
C VAL A 54 -6.36 -2.05 -8.57
N VAL A 55 -7.57 -2.56 -8.71
CA VAL A 55 -8.78 -1.90 -8.22
C VAL A 55 -8.73 -1.83 -6.69
N ALA A 56 -8.62 -0.63 -6.15
CA ALA A 56 -8.65 -0.36 -4.72
C ALA A 56 -10.09 -0.22 -4.20
N ALA A 57 -10.98 0.39 -4.99
CA ALA A 57 -12.40 0.49 -4.71
C ALA A 57 -13.18 0.53 -6.02
N ALA A 58 -14.41 0.01 -6.02
CA ALA A 58 -15.29 -0.01 -7.18
C ALA A 58 -16.69 0.45 -6.78
N SER A 59 -17.29 1.35 -7.59
CA SER A 59 -18.64 1.84 -7.37
C SER A 59 -19.70 0.73 -7.48
N ALA A 60 -20.88 0.94 -6.94
CA ALA A 60 -21.97 -0.04 -7.02
C ALA A 60 -22.30 -0.43 -8.48
N PRO A 61 -22.41 0.49 -9.45
CA PRO A 61 -22.58 0.13 -10.86
C PRO A 61 -21.42 -0.67 -11.44
N ALA A 62 -20.17 -0.39 -11.03
CA ALA A 62 -19.02 -1.17 -11.45
C ALA A 62 -19.04 -2.60 -10.87
N ARG A 63 -19.40 -2.74 -9.59
CA ARG A 63 -19.57 -4.06 -8.94
C ARG A 63 -20.69 -4.88 -9.59
N ALA A 64 -21.78 -4.24 -9.98
CA ALA A 64 -22.87 -4.90 -10.71
C ALA A 64 -22.41 -5.48 -12.06
N SER A 65 -21.37 -4.88 -12.67
CA SER A 65 -20.72 -5.40 -13.88
C SER A 65 -19.62 -6.43 -13.60
N GLY A 66 -19.46 -6.89 -12.35
CA GLY A 66 -18.46 -7.90 -11.96
C GLY A 66 -17.08 -7.34 -11.58
N VAL A 67 -16.91 -6.02 -11.52
CA VAL A 67 -15.64 -5.42 -11.07
C VAL A 67 -15.48 -5.60 -9.56
N ALA A 68 -14.38 -6.20 -9.13
CA ALA A 68 -14.07 -6.43 -7.72
C ALA A 68 -12.75 -5.80 -7.30
N THR A 69 -12.64 -5.44 -6.03
CA THR A 69 -11.39 -4.99 -5.40
C THR A 69 -10.31 -6.06 -5.52
N GLY A 70 -9.10 -5.64 -5.84
CA GLY A 70 -7.96 -6.55 -6.06
C GLY A 70 -7.79 -7.02 -7.50
N MET A 71 -8.77 -6.82 -8.39
CA MET A 71 -8.62 -7.09 -9.83
C MET A 71 -7.62 -6.13 -10.48
N SER A 72 -6.94 -6.59 -11.53
CA SER A 72 -6.18 -5.66 -12.36
C SER A 72 -7.11 -4.70 -13.11
N GLY A 73 -6.70 -3.44 -13.26
CA GLY A 73 -7.51 -2.43 -13.97
C GLY A 73 -7.84 -2.81 -15.42
N ARG A 74 -7.01 -3.68 -16.04
CA ARG A 74 -7.27 -4.20 -17.38
C ARG A 74 -8.43 -5.21 -17.39
N VAL A 75 -8.43 -6.16 -16.47
CA VAL A 75 -9.53 -7.11 -16.31
C VAL A 75 -10.83 -6.37 -15.97
N ALA A 76 -10.75 -5.37 -15.07
CA ALA A 76 -11.90 -4.56 -14.72
C ALA A 76 -12.50 -3.83 -15.94
N ARG A 77 -11.67 -3.23 -16.81
CA ARG A 77 -12.13 -2.59 -18.06
C ARG A 77 -12.67 -3.59 -19.08
N ALA A 78 -12.14 -4.80 -19.13
CA ALA A 78 -12.68 -5.85 -19.99
C ALA A 78 -14.08 -6.30 -19.54
N LEU A 79 -14.33 -6.37 -18.23
CA LEU A 79 -15.64 -6.71 -17.67
C LEU A 79 -16.64 -5.56 -17.79
N CYS A 80 -16.18 -4.33 -17.68
CA CYS A 80 -17.02 -3.13 -17.75
C CYS A 80 -16.37 -2.11 -18.72
N PRO A 81 -16.69 -2.14 -20.02
CA PRO A 81 -16.10 -1.22 -21.01
C PRO A 81 -16.38 0.26 -20.71
N ALA A 82 -17.48 0.58 -20.04
CA ALA A 82 -17.84 1.93 -19.62
C ALA A 82 -17.15 2.38 -18.31
N LEU A 83 -16.23 1.58 -17.77
CA LEU A 83 -15.58 1.83 -16.49
C LEU A 83 -14.67 3.07 -16.56
N ALA A 84 -15.00 4.11 -15.81
CA ALA A 84 -14.10 5.22 -15.54
C ALA A 84 -13.06 4.79 -14.49
N THR A 85 -11.79 4.86 -14.84
CA THR A 85 -10.68 4.51 -13.94
C THR A 85 -9.98 5.76 -13.43
N ILE A 86 -9.97 5.96 -12.13
CA ILE A 86 -9.40 7.13 -11.45
C ILE A 86 -8.21 6.67 -10.61
N PRO A 87 -7.05 7.30 -10.67
CA PRO A 87 -5.94 6.96 -9.80
C PRO A 87 -6.26 7.25 -8.34
N SER A 88 -5.80 6.37 -7.44
CA SER A 88 -5.86 6.62 -6.00
C SER A 88 -5.03 7.85 -5.64
N ARG A 89 -5.59 8.71 -4.81
CA ARG A 89 -4.93 9.91 -4.31
C ARG A 89 -4.99 9.92 -2.79
N PRO A 90 -3.93 9.44 -2.12
CA PRO A 90 -3.86 9.38 -0.66
C PRO A 90 -4.09 10.75 0.00
N ASP A 91 -3.60 11.82 -0.60
CA ASP A 91 -3.82 13.20 -0.14
C ASP A 91 -5.31 13.56 -0.08
N ARG A 92 -6.08 13.22 -1.12
CA ARG A 92 -7.53 13.41 -1.16
C ARG A 92 -8.24 12.58 -0.09
N GLU A 93 -7.86 11.30 0.01
CA GLU A 93 -8.47 10.37 0.96
C GLU A 93 -8.25 10.80 2.41
N VAL A 94 -7.06 11.32 2.72
CA VAL A 94 -6.73 11.86 4.05
C VAL A 94 -7.49 13.14 4.33
N ARG A 95 -7.46 14.12 3.42
CA ARG A 95 -8.17 15.40 3.60
C ARG A 95 -9.67 15.19 3.82
N GLY A 96 -10.30 14.37 2.97
CA GLY A 96 -11.73 14.11 3.12
C GLY A 96 -12.06 13.41 4.44
N PHE A 97 -11.16 12.56 4.97
CA PHE A 97 -11.40 11.84 6.22
C PHE A 97 -11.35 12.73 7.47
N GLU A 98 -10.81 13.92 7.36
CA GLU A 98 -10.75 14.87 8.46
C GLU A 98 -12.15 15.25 8.95
N ALA A 99 -13.10 15.47 8.04
CA ALA A 99 -14.50 15.77 8.42
C ALA A 99 -15.13 14.63 9.26
N VAL A 100 -14.81 13.37 8.91
CA VAL A 100 -15.22 12.21 9.71
C VAL A 100 -14.57 12.28 11.10
N MET A 101 -13.27 12.58 11.17
CA MET A 101 -12.55 12.64 12.44
C MET A 101 -13.03 13.76 13.33
N GLU A 102 -13.41 14.91 12.78
CA GLU A 102 -14.04 16.00 13.53
C GLU A 102 -15.38 15.56 14.14
N ALA A 103 -16.23 14.93 13.34
CA ALA A 103 -17.50 14.40 13.82
C ALA A 103 -17.29 13.37 14.95
N LEU A 104 -16.34 12.45 14.78
CA LEU A 104 -16.01 11.46 15.81
C LEU A 104 -15.43 12.10 17.08
N GLY A 105 -14.64 13.16 16.94
CA GLY A 105 -14.02 13.89 18.05
C GLY A 105 -15.02 14.55 19.02
N THR A 106 -16.26 14.75 18.59
CA THR A 106 -17.34 15.27 19.46
C THR A 106 -17.88 14.22 20.43
N LEU A 107 -17.74 12.94 20.10
CA LEU A 107 -18.33 11.81 20.83
C LEU A 107 -17.28 10.87 21.44
N LEU A 108 -16.09 10.80 20.85
CA LEU A 108 -15.03 9.89 21.26
C LEU A 108 -13.87 10.66 21.91
N ALA A 109 -13.31 10.09 22.96
CA ALA A 109 -12.08 10.57 23.53
C ALA A 109 -10.90 10.04 22.72
N ASP A 110 -10.09 10.94 22.14
CA ASP A 110 -8.84 10.63 21.44
C ASP A 110 -9.00 9.57 20.29
N PRO A 111 -9.92 9.81 19.31
CA PRO A 111 -10.03 8.94 18.16
C PRO A 111 -8.79 9.04 17.27
N PHE A 112 -8.33 7.93 16.72
CA PHE A 112 -7.17 7.91 15.85
C PHE A 112 -7.46 7.24 14.50
N VAL A 113 -6.76 7.72 13.47
CA VAL A 113 -6.87 7.20 12.12
C VAL A 113 -6.00 5.96 11.98
N ALA A 114 -6.62 4.78 11.81
CA ALA A 114 -5.89 3.56 11.46
C ALA A 114 -5.47 3.60 9.98
N ARG A 115 -6.38 4.04 9.13
CA ARG A 115 -6.19 4.40 7.71
C ARG A 115 -7.38 5.26 7.27
N PRO A 116 -7.27 6.04 6.19
CA PRO A 116 -8.44 6.71 5.64
C PRO A 116 -9.60 5.73 5.45
N GLY A 117 -10.78 6.11 5.91
CA GLY A 117 -11.98 5.24 5.95
C GLY A 117 -12.09 4.33 7.18
N LEU A 118 -11.12 4.35 8.10
CA LEU A 118 -11.17 3.56 9.34
C LEU A 118 -10.56 4.32 10.52
N ALA A 119 -11.40 4.64 11.49
CA ALA A 119 -10.98 5.22 12.77
C ALA A 119 -11.22 4.25 13.92
N LEU A 120 -10.41 4.37 14.97
CA LEU A 120 -10.55 3.60 16.20
C LEU A 120 -10.45 4.53 17.42
N SER A 121 -11.08 4.09 18.50
CA SER A 121 -10.94 4.72 19.82
C SER A 121 -11.27 3.71 20.92
N ILE A 122 -11.07 4.12 22.17
CA ILE A 122 -11.55 3.38 23.34
C ILE A 122 -13.05 3.66 23.51
N ALA A 123 -13.85 2.61 23.67
CA ALA A 123 -15.30 2.71 23.77
C ALA A 123 -15.79 3.00 25.21
N HIS A 124 -15.10 2.53 26.24
CA HIS A 124 -15.60 2.45 27.60
C HIS A 124 -16.11 3.79 28.17
N GLY A 125 -15.33 4.86 28.11
CA GLY A 125 -15.76 6.18 28.62
C GLY A 125 -16.88 6.80 27.78
N PRO A 126 -16.71 6.92 26.46
CA PRO A 126 -17.76 7.41 25.57
C PRO A 126 -19.08 6.63 25.67
N ALA A 127 -19.03 5.30 25.74
CA ALA A 127 -20.24 4.47 25.90
C ALA A 127 -20.97 4.75 27.21
N ALA A 128 -20.24 4.91 28.32
CA ALA A 128 -20.84 5.26 29.61
C ALA A 128 -21.53 6.64 29.56
N TRP A 129 -20.95 7.59 28.83
CA TRP A 129 -21.54 8.92 28.65
C TRP A 129 -22.75 8.90 27.71
N ALA A 130 -22.72 8.09 26.67
CA ALA A 130 -23.83 7.99 25.70
C ALA A 130 -25.03 7.19 26.23
N GLY A 131 -24.89 6.47 27.35
CA GLY A 131 -25.93 5.59 27.90
C GLY A 131 -25.80 4.12 27.53
N GLY A 132 -24.77 3.75 26.77
CA GLY A 132 -24.48 2.40 26.35
C GLY A 132 -23.66 2.31 25.07
N GLU A 133 -23.18 1.11 24.73
CA GLU A 133 -22.43 0.90 23.49
C GLU A 133 -23.32 1.01 22.24
N GLY A 134 -24.60 0.62 22.35
CA GLY A 134 -25.58 0.75 21.27
C GLY A 134 -25.89 2.20 20.94
N GLU A 135 -26.14 3.01 21.96
CA GLU A 135 -26.42 4.44 21.87
C GLU A 135 -25.19 5.18 21.32
N LEU A 136 -23.99 4.82 21.78
CA LEU A 136 -22.74 5.34 21.22
C LEU A 136 -22.63 5.02 19.72
N ALA A 137 -22.87 3.78 19.33
CA ALA A 137 -22.77 3.37 17.93
C ALA A 137 -23.76 4.13 17.06
N ALA A 138 -25.01 4.29 17.51
CA ALA A 138 -26.05 5.06 16.79
C ALA A 138 -25.66 6.54 16.67
N ALA A 139 -25.14 7.14 17.75
CA ALA A 139 -24.71 8.52 17.75
C ALA A 139 -23.51 8.77 16.79
N LEU A 140 -22.55 7.83 16.75
CA LEU A 140 -21.40 7.90 15.83
C LEU A 140 -21.83 7.82 14.36
N VAL A 141 -22.77 6.91 14.03
CA VAL A 141 -23.34 6.80 12.68
C VAL A 141 -24.05 8.10 12.30
N GLY A 142 -24.87 8.65 13.18
CA GLY A 142 -25.57 9.91 12.96
C GLY A 142 -24.61 11.07 12.74
N ALA A 143 -23.59 11.23 13.59
CA ALA A 143 -22.62 12.30 13.50
C ALA A 143 -21.81 12.27 12.19
N VAL A 144 -21.38 11.08 11.75
CA VAL A 144 -20.67 10.93 10.46
C VAL A 144 -21.59 11.24 9.28
N ALA A 145 -22.82 10.73 9.30
CA ALA A 145 -23.80 10.99 8.24
C ALA A 145 -24.14 12.49 8.13
N GLU A 146 -24.33 13.17 9.25
CA GLU A 146 -24.62 14.61 9.29
C GLU A 146 -23.43 15.44 8.78
N ALA A 147 -22.20 15.11 9.17
CA ALA A 147 -21.01 15.87 8.79
C ALA A 147 -20.58 15.65 7.34
N THR A 148 -20.78 14.45 6.80
CA THR A 148 -20.18 14.07 5.49
C THR A 148 -21.19 13.56 4.46
N GLY A 149 -22.41 13.26 4.85
CA GLY A 149 -23.37 12.54 4.02
C GLY A 149 -23.00 11.09 3.71
N ALA A 150 -21.89 10.59 4.30
CA ALA A 150 -21.40 9.24 4.06
C ALA A 150 -22.03 8.23 5.04
N GLU A 151 -22.34 7.04 4.54
CA GLU A 151 -22.70 5.91 5.38
C GLU A 151 -21.46 5.33 6.07
N CYS A 152 -21.56 5.08 7.36
CA CYS A 152 -20.54 4.36 8.09
C CYS A 152 -21.12 3.20 8.90
N GLN A 153 -20.27 2.29 9.27
CA GLN A 153 -20.60 1.17 10.14
C GLN A 153 -19.71 1.23 11.39
N VAL A 154 -20.32 0.93 12.53
CA VAL A 154 -19.63 0.94 13.83
C VAL A 154 -19.60 -0.48 14.38
N GLY A 155 -18.45 -0.85 14.94
CA GLY A 155 -18.26 -2.12 15.62
C GLY A 155 -17.52 -1.93 16.93
N ILE A 156 -17.91 -2.68 17.95
CA ILE A 156 -17.27 -2.63 19.27
C ILE A 156 -16.90 -4.06 19.68
N ALA A 157 -15.67 -4.23 20.18
CA ALA A 157 -15.17 -5.51 20.67
C ALA A 157 -13.98 -5.32 21.65
N ASP A 158 -13.49 -6.42 22.24
CA ASP A 158 -12.37 -6.39 23.19
C ASP A 158 -11.00 -6.32 22.52
N SER A 159 -10.93 -6.41 21.18
CA SER A 159 -9.68 -6.34 20.43
C SER A 159 -9.80 -5.49 19.18
N MET A 160 -8.66 -4.99 18.67
CA MET A 160 -8.63 -4.20 17.46
C MET A 160 -9.18 -4.97 16.25
N LEU A 161 -8.72 -6.21 16.05
CA LEU A 161 -9.23 -7.05 14.95
C LEU A 161 -10.73 -7.32 15.12
N GLY A 162 -11.16 -7.62 16.34
CA GLY A 162 -12.58 -7.82 16.67
C GLY A 162 -13.42 -6.58 16.35
N ALA A 163 -13.00 -5.39 16.81
CA ALA A 163 -13.72 -4.15 16.56
C ALA A 163 -13.80 -3.83 15.04
N VAL A 164 -12.71 -3.98 14.29
CA VAL A 164 -12.68 -3.75 12.84
C VAL A 164 -13.60 -4.71 12.10
N LEU A 165 -13.61 -6.00 12.46
CA LEU A 165 -14.49 -6.98 11.83
C LEU A 165 -15.94 -6.81 12.27
N ALA A 166 -16.17 -6.42 13.51
CA ALA A 166 -17.49 -6.05 14.02
C ALA A 166 -18.04 -4.83 13.25
N ALA A 167 -17.21 -3.82 13.00
CA ALA A 167 -17.61 -2.66 12.19
C ALA A 167 -18.02 -3.07 10.78
N ARG A 168 -17.31 -4.01 10.13
CA ARG A 168 -17.70 -4.51 8.80
C ARG A 168 -19.05 -5.22 8.76
N LYS A 169 -19.52 -5.70 9.91
CA LYS A 169 -20.85 -6.32 10.07
C LYS A 169 -21.86 -5.36 10.71
N GLY A 170 -21.42 -4.20 11.19
CA GLY A 170 -22.28 -3.26 11.91
C GLY A 170 -22.82 -3.84 13.24
N VAL A 171 -21.97 -4.59 13.98
CA VAL A 171 -22.38 -5.28 15.21
C VAL A 171 -21.54 -4.88 16.42
N ILE A 172 -22.12 -5.04 17.59
CA ILE A 172 -21.42 -4.90 18.87
C ILE A 172 -21.23 -6.31 19.42
N VAL A 173 -19.96 -6.70 19.60
CA VAL A 173 -19.62 -8.00 20.19
C VAL A 173 -19.67 -7.87 21.69
N PRO A 174 -20.41 -8.71 22.42
CA PRO A 174 -20.47 -8.65 23.87
C PRO A 174 -19.10 -8.77 24.53
N PRO A 175 -18.89 -8.17 25.72
CA PRO A 175 -17.66 -8.31 26.46
C PRO A 175 -17.31 -9.78 26.74
N GLY A 176 -16.07 -10.17 26.43
CA GLY A 176 -15.59 -11.54 26.59
C GLY A 176 -15.88 -12.49 25.43
N GLU A 177 -16.75 -12.12 24.48
CA GLU A 177 -17.15 -12.98 23.36
C GLU A 177 -16.35 -12.71 22.08
N THR A 178 -15.33 -11.85 22.13
CA THR A 178 -14.54 -11.47 20.95
C THR A 178 -13.86 -12.69 20.30
N PHE A 179 -13.38 -13.65 21.08
CA PHE A 179 -12.80 -14.89 20.55
C PHE A 179 -13.82 -15.71 19.76
N GLU A 180 -15.00 -15.92 20.32
CA GLU A 180 -16.08 -16.67 19.68
C GLU A 180 -16.51 -16.01 18.37
N PHE A 181 -16.67 -14.68 18.40
CA PHE A 181 -16.97 -13.89 17.21
C PHE A 181 -15.89 -14.04 16.12
N LEU A 182 -14.60 -14.02 16.49
CA LEU A 182 -13.48 -14.15 15.56
C LEU A 182 -13.33 -15.58 15.02
N SER A 183 -13.67 -16.59 15.78
CA SER A 183 -13.39 -18.00 15.49
C SER A 183 -13.90 -18.46 14.12
N SER A 184 -15.06 -17.96 13.70
CA SER A 184 -15.71 -18.33 12.43
C SER A 184 -15.15 -17.60 11.21
N TRP A 185 -14.30 -16.59 11.38
CA TRP A 185 -13.78 -15.83 10.27
C TRP A 185 -12.65 -16.56 9.55
N PRO A 186 -12.54 -16.42 8.20
CA PRO A 186 -11.45 -17.01 7.45
C PRO A 186 -10.10 -16.39 7.84
N LEU A 187 -9.04 -17.16 7.76
CA LEU A 187 -7.69 -16.76 8.18
C LEU A 187 -7.22 -15.45 7.53
N GLU A 188 -7.59 -15.20 6.27
CA GLU A 188 -7.10 -14.06 5.49
C GLU A 188 -7.49 -12.70 6.09
N VAL A 189 -8.57 -12.63 6.84
CA VAL A 189 -9.03 -11.35 7.44
C VAL A 189 -8.03 -10.79 8.44
N ILE A 190 -7.18 -11.64 9.03
CA ILE A 190 -6.15 -11.23 9.99
C ILE A 190 -5.12 -10.28 9.36
N LEU A 191 -4.93 -10.35 8.03
CA LEU A 191 -4.02 -9.46 7.30
C LEU A 191 -4.42 -7.99 7.39
N ALA A 192 -5.69 -7.70 7.70
CA ALA A 192 -6.17 -6.34 7.93
C ALA A 192 -5.55 -5.69 9.19
N ALA A 193 -5.17 -6.50 10.18
CA ALA A 193 -4.55 -6.05 11.43
C ALA A 193 -3.01 -6.13 11.41
N VAL A 194 -2.40 -6.69 10.36
CA VAL A 194 -0.94 -6.78 10.23
C VAL A 194 -0.37 -5.44 9.76
N PRO A 195 0.51 -4.80 10.52
CA PRO A 195 0.83 -3.38 10.34
C PRO A 195 1.65 -3.09 9.08
N THR A 196 2.71 -3.84 8.79
CA THR A 196 3.63 -3.50 7.70
C THR A 196 3.42 -4.35 6.45
N PRO A 197 3.69 -3.82 5.23
CA PRO A 197 3.58 -4.59 3.99
C PRO A 197 4.45 -5.86 3.99
N ARG A 198 5.66 -5.77 4.53
CA ARG A 198 6.58 -6.90 4.64
C ARG A 198 6.04 -7.97 5.57
N LEU A 199 5.66 -7.60 6.80
CA LEU A 199 5.09 -8.54 7.76
C LEU A 199 3.79 -9.15 7.22
N ARG A 200 3.01 -8.38 6.45
CA ARG A 200 1.81 -8.87 5.75
C ARG A 200 2.16 -9.90 4.68
N GLN A 201 3.28 -9.75 3.98
CA GLN A 201 3.74 -10.75 3.02
C GLN A 201 4.23 -12.03 3.73
N GLU A 202 4.98 -11.90 4.83
CA GLU A 202 5.39 -13.04 5.66
C GLU A 202 4.18 -13.75 6.26
N ALA A 203 3.23 -12.99 6.82
CA ALA A 203 1.97 -13.50 7.34
C ALA A 203 1.20 -14.28 6.28
N ARG A 204 1.10 -13.76 5.05
CA ARG A 204 0.43 -14.47 3.94
C ARG A 204 1.05 -15.83 3.66
N ARG A 205 2.38 -15.95 3.65
CA ARG A 205 3.06 -17.24 3.47
C ARG A 205 2.75 -18.23 4.62
N VAL A 206 2.69 -17.72 5.85
CA VAL A 206 2.28 -18.54 7.02
C VAL A 206 0.85 -19.01 6.84
N LEU A 207 -0.08 -18.11 6.48
CA LEU A 207 -1.49 -18.45 6.26
C LEU A 207 -1.68 -19.44 5.10
N GLU A 208 -0.95 -19.30 4.00
CA GLU A 208 -0.95 -20.28 2.90
C GLU A 208 -0.50 -21.67 3.39
N THR A 209 0.46 -21.71 4.30
CA THR A 209 0.88 -22.98 4.92
C THR A 209 -0.19 -23.52 5.86
N CYS A 210 -0.84 -22.67 6.65
CA CYS A 210 -1.96 -23.06 7.50
C CYS A 210 -3.11 -23.66 6.68
N VAL A 211 -3.49 -23.03 5.57
CA VAL A 211 -4.53 -23.56 4.67
C VAL A 211 -4.15 -24.93 4.11
N ARG A 212 -2.89 -25.14 3.71
CA ARG A 212 -2.41 -26.47 3.27
C ARG A 212 -2.43 -27.52 4.38
N LEU A 213 -2.37 -27.11 5.63
CA LEU A 213 -2.50 -27.98 6.80
C LEU A 213 -3.96 -28.20 7.23
N GLY A 214 -4.94 -27.64 6.51
CA GLY A 214 -6.37 -27.80 6.80
C GLY A 214 -6.92 -26.80 7.81
N LEU A 215 -6.19 -25.72 8.11
CA LEU A 215 -6.66 -24.63 8.97
C LEU A 215 -7.29 -23.55 8.07
N TYR A 216 -8.55 -23.25 8.25
CA TYR A 216 -9.28 -22.32 7.39
C TYR A 216 -9.81 -21.09 8.12
N SER A 217 -9.97 -21.20 9.44
CA SER A 217 -10.56 -20.14 10.27
C SER A 217 -9.57 -19.61 11.31
N LEU A 218 -9.89 -18.42 11.86
CA LEU A 218 -9.14 -17.87 12.99
C LEU A 218 -9.23 -18.80 14.22
N GLY A 219 -10.38 -19.46 14.41
CA GLY A 219 -10.57 -20.43 15.48
C GLY A 219 -9.64 -21.63 15.36
N ASP A 220 -9.44 -22.15 14.13
CA ASP A 220 -8.51 -23.26 13.92
C ASP A 220 -7.08 -22.88 14.30
N LEU A 221 -6.64 -21.66 13.93
CA LEU A 221 -5.31 -21.17 14.26
C LEU A 221 -5.16 -20.94 15.78
N ALA A 222 -6.16 -20.34 16.41
CA ALA A 222 -6.15 -20.03 17.83
C ALA A 222 -6.24 -21.28 18.72
N ALA A 223 -6.83 -22.38 18.22
CA ALA A 223 -6.90 -23.65 18.92
C ALA A 223 -5.55 -24.37 19.02
N LEU A 224 -4.57 -24.00 18.19
CA LEU A 224 -3.24 -24.57 18.26
C LEU A 224 -2.50 -24.10 19.51
N PRO A 225 -1.66 -24.94 20.13
CA PRO A 225 -0.79 -24.48 21.22
C PRO A 225 0.16 -23.39 20.74
N ALA A 226 0.17 -22.25 21.40
CA ALA A 226 0.99 -21.09 21.01
C ALA A 226 2.47 -21.45 20.82
N ARG A 227 3.03 -22.32 21.69
CA ARG A 227 4.41 -22.81 21.63
C ARG A 227 4.72 -23.50 20.29
N ASP A 228 3.77 -24.26 19.76
CA ASP A 228 3.96 -25.05 18.54
C ASP A 228 3.88 -24.13 17.30
N VAL A 229 2.99 -23.13 17.33
CA VAL A 229 2.91 -22.07 16.32
C VAL A 229 4.20 -21.23 16.28
N VAL A 230 4.71 -20.84 17.46
CA VAL A 230 5.97 -20.08 17.57
C VAL A 230 7.16 -20.91 17.11
N ALA A 231 7.24 -22.18 17.49
CA ALA A 231 8.32 -23.07 17.08
C ALA A 231 8.39 -23.24 15.55
N ARG A 232 7.22 -23.26 14.87
CA ARG A 232 7.14 -23.49 13.43
C ARG A 232 7.24 -22.23 12.59
N PHE A 233 6.64 -21.13 13.05
CA PHE A 233 6.45 -19.90 12.27
C PHE A 233 7.10 -18.66 12.89
N GLY A 234 7.84 -18.84 13.98
CA GLY A 234 8.57 -17.76 14.66
C GLY A 234 7.67 -16.63 15.17
N SER A 235 8.21 -15.42 15.18
CA SER A 235 7.52 -14.23 15.68
C SER A 235 6.28 -13.87 14.85
N THR A 236 6.29 -14.11 13.55
CA THR A 236 5.12 -13.90 12.68
C THR A 236 3.98 -14.83 13.08
N GLY A 237 4.29 -16.11 13.34
CA GLY A 237 3.29 -17.06 13.86
C GLY A 237 2.74 -16.65 15.22
N ALA A 238 3.59 -16.18 16.12
CA ALA A 238 3.18 -15.67 17.43
C ALA A 238 2.16 -14.51 17.30
N LEU A 239 2.47 -13.54 16.46
CA LEU A 239 1.56 -12.42 16.20
C LEU A 239 0.21 -12.87 15.63
N LEU A 240 0.24 -13.75 14.63
CA LEU A 240 -1.00 -14.26 14.02
C LEU A 240 -1.85 -15.05 15.01
N HIS A 241 -1.23 -15.86 15.86
CA HIS A 241 -1.91 -16.59 16.91
C HIS A 241 -2.51 -15.65 17.97
N GLU A 242 -1.77 -14.62 18.38
CA GLU A 242 -2.26 -13.59 19.31
C GLU A 242 -3.47 -12.86 18.73
N LEU A 243 -3.41 -12.42 17.47
CA LEU A 243 -4.52 -11.75 16.78
C LEU A 243 -5.73 -12.68 16.63
N ALA A 244 -5.52 -13.95 16.26
CA ALA A 244 -6.58 -14.95 16.11
C ALA A 244 -7.28 -15.27 17.42
N SER A 245 -6.55 -15.23 18.52
CA SER A 245 -7.09 -15.43 19.88
C SER A 245 -7.86 -14.21 20.42
N GLY A 246 -7.99 -13.15 19.64
CA GLY A 246 -8.66 -11.93 20.08
C GLY A 246 -7.86 -11.08 21.06
N ALA A 247 -6.56 -11.34 21.18
CA ALA A 247 -5.69 -10.48 21.97
C ALA A 247 -5.37 -9.18 21.20
N SER A 248 -5.27 -8.08 21.91
CA SER A 248 -4.78 -6.84 21.32
C SER A 248 -3.27 -6.80 21.43
N PRO A 249 -2.53 -6.67 20.30
CA PRO A 249 -1.10 -6.42 20.36
C PRO A 249 -0.79 -5.25 21.32
N GLN A 250 0.34 -5.32 22.00
CA GLN A 250 0.75 -4.33 23.03
C GLN A 250 0.71 -2.85 22.55
N VAL A 251 0.65 -2.63 21.25
CA VAL A 251 0.58 -1.30 20.61
C VAL A 251 -0.60 -0.43 21.10
N LEU A 252 -1.70 -1.05 21.57
CA LEU A 252 -2.86 -0.34 22.10
C LEU A 252 -2.88 -0.24 23.64
N ARG A 253 -1.90 -0.80 24.32
CA ARG A 253 -1.78 -0.59 25.77
C ARG A 253 -1.20 0.80 26.00
N MET A 254 -2.07 1.75 26.30
CA MET A 254 -1.71 3.12 26.71
C MET A 254 -0.91 3.10 28.02
N LYS A 255 0.38 2.73 27.94
CA LYS A 255 1.34 3.12 28.98
C LYS A 255 1.78 4.54 28.63
N ARG A 256 1.46 5.52 29.49
CA ARG A 256 2.09 6.85 29.42
C ARG A 256 3.60 6.63 29.28
N PRO A 257 4.24 7.13 28.23
CA PRO A 257 5.67 6.92 28.04
C PRO A 257 6.41 7.55 29.23
N LYS A 258 7.38 6.83 29.76
CA LYS A 258 8.31 7.39 30.77
C LYS A 258 9.25 8.44 30.15
N ILE A 259 9.30 8.52 28.83
CA ILE A 259 10.12 9.44 28.06
C ILE A 259 9.17 10.31 27.26
N ASP A 260 9.23 11.61 27.48
CA ASP A 260 8.48 12.58 26.67
C ASP A 260 9.26 12.86 25.38
N LEU A 261 8.78 12.32 24.27
CA LEU A 261 9.31 12.58 22.94
C LEU A 261 8.36 13.55 22.23
N THR A 262 8.44 14.78 22.67
CA THR A 262 7.66 15.88 22.10
C THR A 262 8.60 16.90 21.46
N VAL A 263 8.23 17.39 20.28
CA VAL A 263 8.88 18.51 19.59
C VAL A 263 7.86 19.63 19.42
N GLU A 264 8.21 20.83 19.83
CA GLU A 264 7.37 22.02 19.68
C GLU A 264 8.11 23.07 18.86
N LYS A 265 7.40 23.69 17.92
CA LYS A 265 7.90 24.80 17.10
C LYS A 265 6.93 25.96 17.16
N SER A 266 7.44 27.14 17.48
CA SER A 266 6.73 28.39 17.29
C SER A 266 6.79 28.80 15.83
N LEU A 267 5.67 29.29 15.32
CA LEU A 267 5.54 29.82 13.95
C LEU A 267 5.60 31.35 14.05
N ASP A 268 6.70 31.94 13.61
CA ASP A 268 6.90 33.39 13.59
C ASP A 268 7.35 33.83 12.17
N PRO A 269 6.51 34.60 11.47
CA PRO A 269 5.16 35.01 11.84
C PRO A 269 4.15 33.83 11.81
N PRO A 270 3.00 33.96 12.55
CA PRO A 270 1.93 32.98 12.53
C PRO A 270 1.41 32.69 11.11
N VAL A 271 0.99 31.47 10.88
CA VAL A 271 0.79 30.93 9.54
C VAL A 271 -0.67 30.62 9.26
N SER A 272 -1.21 31.21 8.17
CA SER A 272 -2.54 30.90 7.64
C SER A 272 -2.48 30.13 6.30
N ARG A 273 -1.27 29.94 5.72
CA ARG A 273 -1.07 29.27 4.42
C ARG A 273 -0.40 27.93 4.60
N THR A 274 -0.87 26.94 3.84
CA THR A 274 -0.40 25.55 3.86
C THR A 274 1.10 25.39 3.56
N ASP A 275 1.63 26.18 2.63
CA ASP A 275 3.04 26.05 2.20
C ASP A 275 4.03 26.39 3.33
N THR A 276 3.73 27.45 4.09
CA THR A 276 4.58 27.89 5.21
C THR A 276 4.45 26.93 6.40
N ALA A 277 3.24 26.45 6.67
CA ALA A 277 2.99 25.43 7.67
C ALA A 277 3.73 24.12 7.36
N ALA A 278 3.77 23.73 6.10
CA ALA A 278 4.46 22.52 5.64
C ALA A 278 5.97 22.58 5.91
N PHE A 279 6.60 23.75 5.77
CA PHE A 279 8.03 23.92 6.05
C PHE A 279 8.35 23.74 7.54
N ALA A 280 7.56 24.37 8.43
CA ALA A 280 7.71 24.21 9.87
C ALA A 280 7.40 22.79 10.33
N ALA A 281 6.39 22.16 9.73
CA ALA A 281 6.01 20.78 9.96
C ALA A 281 7.17 19.81 9.65
N ARG A 282 7.88 20.06 8.55
CA ARG A 282 9.04 19.26 8.16
C ARG A 282 10.15 19.33 9.19
N ALA A 283 10.52 20.52 9.65
CA ALA A 283 11.58 20.68 10.65
C ALA A 283 11.23 19.99 11.98
N ALA A 284 9.96 20.07 12.42
CA ALA A 284 9.49 19.39 13.62
C ALA A 284 9.50 17.85 13.45
N ALA A 285 9.08 17.35 12.30
CA ALA A 285 9.05 15.91 11.99
C ALA A 285 10.47 15.31 11.91
N GLU A 286 11.40 16.01 11.26
CA GLU A 286 12.81 15.61 11.18
C GLU A 286 13.45 15.55 12.58
N GLU A 287 13.18 16.55 13.44
CA GLU A 287 13.67 16.56 14.80
C GLU A 287 13.08 15.43 15.65
N LEU A 288 11.77 15.18 15.54
CA LEU A 288 11.12 14.07 16.25
C LEU A 288 11.69 12.71 15.82
N ALA A 289 11.90 12.52 14.51
CA ALA A 289 12.51 11.31 13.97
C ALA A 289 13.94 11.12 14.50
N ALA A 290 14.73 12.19 14.55
CA ALA A 290 16.08 12.15 15.10
C ALA A 290 16.09 11.77 16.58
N ARG A 291 15.15 12.30 17.38
CA ARG A 291 15.00 11.96 18.80
C ARG A 291 14.58 10.50 19.00
N LEU A 292 13.62 10.02 18.22
CA LEU A 292 13.21 8.61 18.24
C LEU A 292 14.38 7.67 17.93
N MET A 293 15.16 8.00 16.89
CA MET A 293 16.35 7.24 16.49
C MET A 293 17.44 7.27 17.59
N ALA A 294 17.73 8.43 18.17
CA ALA A 294 18.70 8.56 19.25
C ALA A 294 18.33 7.73 20.49
N CYS A 295 17.04 7.66 20.81
CA CYS A 295 16.52 6.84 21.89
C CYS A 295 16.33 5.35 21.52
N ARG A 296 16.56 4.96 20.27
CA ARG A 296 16.26 3.62 19.73
C ARG A 296 14.82 3.18 19.99
N LEU A 297 13.89 4.11 19.83
CA LEU A 297 12.46 3.89 20.02
C LEU A 297 11.72 4.01 18.69
N ALA A 298 10.62 3.25 18.59
CA ALA A 298 9.58 3.38 17.57
C ALA A 298 8.31 3.90 18.24
N ALA A 299 7.53 4.69 17.52
CA ALA A 299 6.25 5.20 17.98
C ALA A 299 5.11 4.47 17.28
N GLY A 300 4.11 4.02 18.03
CA GLY A 300 2.87 3.46 17.49
C GLY A 300 1.88 4.52 17.05
N ARG A 301 1.94 5.72 17.65
CA ARG A 301 1.10 6.88 17.30
C ARG A 301 1.89 8.18 17.26
N LEU A 302 1.47 9.06 16.35
CA LEU A 302 1.90 10.46 16.28
C LEU A 302 0.71 11.34 16.65
N LEU A 303 0.84 12.15 17.70
CA LEU A 303 -0.10 13.21 18.00
C LEU A 303 0.43 14.51 17.38
N VAL A 304 -0.38 15.11 16.53
CA VAL A 304 -0.14 16.42 15.91
C VAL A 304 -1.07 17.41 16.58
N GLU A 305 -0.51 18.44 17.17
CA GLU A 305 -1.25 19.54 17.79
C GLU A 305 -0.82 20.86 17.16
N ALA A 306 -1.79 21.74 16.93
CA ALA A 306 -1.53 23.11 16.50
C ALA A 306 -2.34 24.08 17.38
N ARG A 307 -1.70 25.15 17.81
CA ARG A 307 -2.34 26.25 18.57
C ARG A 307 -2.43 27.47 17.67
N CYS A 308 -3.62 28.03 17.57
CA CYS A 308 -3.87 29.27 16.88
C CYS A 308 -3.56 30.49 17.76
N GLU A 309 -3.43 31.69 17.19
CA GLU A 309 -3.20 32.95 17.91
C GLU A 309 -4.34 33.28 18.88
N ASP A 310 -5.57 32.91 18.58
CA ASP A 310 -6.75 33.09 19.42
C ASP A 310 -6.83 32.08 20.58
N GLY A 311 -5.84 31.19 20.71
CA GLY A 311 -5.78 30.13 21.71
C GLY A 311 -6.52 28.85 21.34
N ALA A 312 -7.20 28.78 20.20
CA ALA A 312 -7.83 27.56 19.74
C ALA A 312 -6.79 26.43 19.53
N LEU A 313 -7.12 25.23 19.99
CA LEU A 313 -6.26 24.04 19.89
C LEU A 313 -6.85 23.07 18.91
N LEU A 314 -6.06 22.70 17.90
CA LEU A 314 -6.35 21.64 16.96
C LEU A 314 -5.46 20.44 17.30
N ALA A 315 -6.01 19.25 17.37
CA ALA A 315 -5.26 18.04 17.69
C ALA A 315 -5.74 16.86 16.86
N ARG A 316 -4.79 16.03 16.41
CA ARG A 316 -5.10 14.79 15.65
C ARG A 316 -4.05 13.73 15.92
N SER A 317 -4.52 12.51 16.17
CA SER A 317 -3.66 11.34 16.34
C SER A 317 -3.64 10.47 15.08
N TRP A 318 -2.44 10.05 14.69
CA TRP A 318 -2.18 9.16 13.56
C TRP A 318 -1.54 7.87 14.03
N MET A 319 -2.03 6.73 13.53
CA MET A 319 -1.34 5.46 13.72
C MET A 319 -0.09 5.40 12.84
N LEU A 320 1.03 5.00 13.44
CA LEU A 320 2.28 4.77 12.76
C LEU A 320 2.54 3.27 12.63
N GLN A 321 3.22 2.89 11.57
CA GLN A 321 3.57 1.49 11.31
C GLN A 321 5.08 1.33 11.26
N GLY A 322 5.61 0.45 12.10
CA GLY A 322 7.05 0.20 12.16
C GLY A 322 7.85 1.36 12.77
N VAL A 323 9.10 1.50 12.35
CA VAL A 323 9.94 2.65 12.70
C VAL A 323 9.67 3.76 11.67
N PRO A 324 9.02 4.86 12.05
CA PRO A 324 8.65 5.89 11.09
C PRO A 324 9.89 6.60 10.54
N THR A 325 9.92 6.80 9.24
CA THR A 325 10.96 7.61 8.60
C THR A 325 10.65 9.10 8.76
N PRO A 326 11.66 10.00 8.69
CA PRO A 326 11.41 11.45 8.70
C PRO A 326 10.43 11.90 7.62
N ALA A 327 10.48 11.27 6.44
CA ALA A 327 9.57 11.57 5.34
C ALA A 327 8.11 11.19 5.66
N GLU A 328 7.89 10.02 6.24
CA GLU A 328 6.55 9.57 6.65
C GLU A 328 5.94 10.48 7.72
N LEU A 329 6.73 10.89 8.71
CA LEU A 329 6.27 11.85 9.72
C LEU A 329 5.95 13.20 9.08
N THR A 330 6.82 13.71 8.21
CA THR A 330 6.63 14.97 7.48
C THR A 330 5.34 14.94 6.65
N ASP A 331 5.08 13.86 5.93
CA ASP A 331 3.89 13.73 5.09
C ASP A 331 2.60 13.74 5.94
N ARG A 332 2.58 12.99 7.07
CA ARG A 332 1.43 12.99 8.00
C ARG A 332 1.14 14.39 8.55
N VAL A 333 2.18 15.08 8.99
CA VAL A 333 2.03 16.43 9.56
C VAL A 333 1.60 17.43 8.48
N ARG A 334 2.19 17.36 7.29
CA ARG A 334 1.82 18.21 6.16
C ARG A 334 0.34 18.01 5.77
N TRP A 335 -0.09 16.78 5.61
CA TRP A 335 -1.48 16.46 5.26
C TRP A 335 -2.46 16.94 6.33
N GLN A 336 -2.07 16.79 7.60
CA GLN A 336 -2.91 17.27 8.70
C GLN A 336 -3.04 18.81 8.70
N MET A 337 -1.93 19.52 8.53
CA MET A 337 -1.93 20.98 8.41
C MET A 337 -2.75 21.45 7.19
N GLU A 338 -2.58 20.76 6.05
CA GLU A 338 -3.34 21.05 4.85
C GLU A 338 -4.84 20.83 5.08
N GLY A 339 -5.23 19.72 5.74
CA GLY A 339 -6.61 19.45 6.13
C GLY A 339 -7.22 20.56 6.97
N TRP A 340 -6.51 21.04 7.98
CA TRP A 340 -7.00 22.12 8.84
C TRP A 340 -7.08 23.47 8.14
N LEU A 341 -6.09 23.84 7.34
CA LEU A 341 -6.01 25.18 6.74
C LEU A 341 -6.81 25.33 5.44
N SER A 342 -7.06 24.25 4.71
CA SER A 342 -7.75 24.31 3.42
C SER A 342 -9.28 24.41 3.51
N GLY A 343 -9.84 24.22 4.70
CA GLY A 343 -11.29 24.18 4.91
C GLY A 343 -11.99 22.96 4.32
N HIS A 344 -11.23 21.97 3.79
CA HIS A 344 -11.78 20.73 3.26
C HIS A 344 -12.31 19.80 4.35
N SER A 345 -11.92 20.02 5.60
CA SER A 345 -12.30 19.22 6.76
C SER A 345 -13.27 19.94 7.70
N GLY A 346 -13.93 20.96 7.24
CA GLY A 346 -14.82 21.73 8.05
C GLY A 346 -14.49 23.24 8.00
N ARG A 347 -14.75 23.95 9.10
CA ARG A 347 -14.43 25.38 9.18
C ARG A 347 -12.94 25.54 9.45
N PRO A 348 -12.18 26.22 8.58
CA PRO A 348 -10.78 26.51 8.89
C PRO A 348 -10.67 27.32 10.18
N PRO A 349 -9.55 27.24 10.92
CA PRO A 349 -9.36 28.01 12.13
C PRO A 349 -9.55 29.51 11.83
N ALA A 350 -10.19 30.22 12.76
CA ALA A 350 -10.50 31.65 12.60
C ALA A 350 -9.24 32.52 12.67
N ALA A 351 -8.18 32.01 13.30
CA ALA A 351 -6.90 32.68 13.49
C ALA A 351 -5.74 31.86 12.93
N PRO A 352 -4.62 32.51 12.55
CA PRO A 352 -3.42 31.82 12.10
C PRO A 352 -2.85 30.84 13.13
N LEU A 353 -2.15 29.80 12.67
CA LEU A 353 -1.43 28.88 13.53
C LEU A 353 -0.17 29.55 14.09
N ALA A 354 -0.01 29.55 15.40
CA ALA A 354 1.13 30.13 16.10
C ALA A 354 2.13 29.08 16.60
N HIS A 355 1.67 27.88 16.91
CA HIS A 355 2.53 26.79 17.39
C HIS A 355 2.13 25.47 16.82
N VAL A 356 3.12 24.60 16.61
CA VAL A 356 2.94 23.19 16.24
C VAL A 356 3.68 22.33 17.24
N ARG A 357 3.00 21.29 17.76
CA ARG A 357 3.58 20.31 18.67
C ARG A 357 3.36 18.91 18.09
N LEU A 358 4.43 18.13 18.06
CA LEU A 358 4.42 16.73 17.64
C LEU A 358 4.82 15.86 18.81
N SER A 359 3.99 14.91 19.19
CA SER A 359 4.27 13.98 20.29
C SER A 359 4.25 12.54 19.79
N ALA A 360 5.32 11.81 20.05
CA ALA A 360 5.42 10.39 19.78
C ALA A 360 4.82 9.60 20.94
N LEU A 361 3.79 8.80 20.66
CA LEU A 361 3.06 8.03 21.66
C LEU A 361 3.23 6.53 21.38
N GLU A 362 2.92 5.70 22.40
CA GLU A 362 3.01 4.23 22.30
C GLU A 362 4.42 3.77 21.92
N LEU A 363 5.39 4.26 22.68
CA LEU A 363 6.80 4.00 22.42
C LEU A 363 7.16 2.54 22.71
N THR A 364 7.82 1.92 21.75
CA THR A 364 8.36 0.56 21.82
C THR A 364 9.84 0.57 21.43
N SER A 365 10.59 -0.47 21.80
CA SER A 365 11.98 -0.58 21.35
C SER A 365 12.01 -0.73 19.82
N ALA A 366 12.82 0.08 19.14
CA ALA A 366 13.00 -0.02 17.70
C ALA A 366 13.48 -1.42 17.27
N GLY A 367 14.25 -2.11 18.12
CA GLY A 367 14.70 -3.48 17.88
C GLY A 367 13.58 -4.52 17.91
N SER A 368 12.47 -4.27 18.60
CA SER A 368 11.31 -5.18 18.62
C SER A 368 10.42 -5.02 17.39
N VAL A 369 10.58 -3.92 16.67
CA VAL A 369 9.79 -3.58 15.46
C VAL A 369 10.66 -3.71 14.20
N GLN A 370 11.97 -3.70 14.37
CA GLN A 370 12.94 -3.78 13.28
C GLN A 370 13.04 -5.22 12.77
N ALA A 371 12.67 -5.42 11.52
CA ALA A 371 13.05 -6.61 10.79
C ALA A 371 14.58 -6.70 10.72
N GLY A 372 15.12 -7.91 10.80
CA GLY A 372 16.57 -8.14 10.92
C GLY A 372 17.43 -7.33 9.95
N LEU A 373 18.67 -7.10 10.32
CA LEU A 373 19.66 -6.18 9.71
C LEU A 373 19.77 -6.30 8.16
N TRP A 374 19.48 -7.47 7.62
CA TRP A 374 19.55 -7.77 6.18
C TRP A 374 18.32 -7.35 5.39
N ALA A 375 17.27 -6.99 6.08
CA ALA A 375 15.97 -6.66 5.47
C ALA A 375 15.75 -5.16 5.30
N ALA A 376 16.35 -4.34 6.16
CA ALA A 376 16.15 -2.90 6.19
C ALA A 376 16.73 -2.19 4.94
N SER A 377 17.84 -2.69 4.38
CA SER A 377 18.47 -2.06 3.21
C SER A 377 17.65 -2.24 1.93
N GLY A 378 16.96 -3.37 1.78
CA GLY A 378 16.10 -3.63 0.61
C GLY A 378 14.85 -2.77 0.60
N GLU A 379 14.15 -2.68 1.72
CA GLU A 379 12.89 -1.91 1.82
C GLU A 379 13.09 -0.40 1.68
N GLU A 380 14.17 0.14 2.20
CA GLU A 380 14.45 1.58 2.06
C GLU A 380 14.84 1.94 0.63
N SER A 381 15.57 1.05 -0.05
CA SER A 381 15.89 1.20 -1.46
C SER A 381 14.64 1.08 -2.33
N GLU A 382 13.75 0.14 -2.02
CA GLU A 382 12.48 -0.04 -2.72
C GLU A 382 11.54 1.15 -2.51
N ARG A 383 11.42 1.68 -1.27
CA ARG A 383 10.65 2.90 -0.99
C ARG A 383 11.24 4.14 -1.68
N ARG A 384 12.57 4.26 -1.76
CA ARG A 384 13.22 5.35 -2.51
C ARG A 384 12.96 5.23 -4.01
N ALA A 385 13.08 4.04 -4.57
CA ALA A 385 12.79 3.77 -5.97
C ALA A 385 11.32 4.07 -6.30
N HIS A 386 10.39 3.66 -5.43
CA HIS A 386 8.96 3.92 -5.57
C HIS A 386 8.67 5.43 -5.61
N ARG A 387 9.18 6.18 -4.63
CA ARG A 387 9.00 7.65 -4.60
C ARG A 387 9.66 8.35 -5.80
N ALA A 388 10.81 7.85 -6.25
CA ALA A 388 11.47 8.39 -7.43
C ALA A 388 10.64 8.13 -8.70
N ALA A 389 10.09 6.92 -8.84
CA ALA A 389 9.22 6.55 -9.95
C ALA A 389 7.94 7.40 -9.97
N GLU A 390 7.25 7.56 -8.82
CA GLU A 390 6.09 8.43 -8.69
C GLU A 390 6.41 9.88 -9.09
N ARG A 391 7.57 10.39 -8.66
CA ARG A 391 8.01 11.75 -9.02
C ARG A 391 8.27 11.90 -10.50
N VAL A 392 8.90 10.92 -11.14
CA VAL A 392 9.15 10.93 -12.58
C VAL A 392 7.84 10.88 -13.36
N GLU A 393 6.90 10.01 -12.96
CA GLU A 393 5.58 9.94 -13.59
C GLU A 393 4.74 11.21 -13.40
N SER A 394 4.89 11.89 -12.26
CA SER A 394 4.23 13.18 -12.05
C SER A 394 4.75 14.28 -12.97
N LEU A 395 6.01 14.17 -13.42
CA LEU A 395 6.65 15.16 -14.32
C LEU A 395 6.47 14.81 -15.80
N LEU A 396 6.52 13.54 -16.16
CA LEU A 396 6.58 13.06 -17.55
C LEU A 396 5.30 12.36 -18.01
N GLY A 397 4.35 12.15 -17.12
CA GLY A 397 3.09 11.45 -17.40
C GLY A 397 3.12 9.97 -16.98
N SER A 398 1.92 9.38 -16.87
CA SER A 398 1.74 7.98 -16.47
C SER A 398 2.35 7.03 -17.50
N GLY A 399 3.05 6.00 -17.02
CA GLY A 399 3.72 4.99 -17.85
C GLY A 399 5.11 5.38 -18.34
N SER A 400 5.64 6.56 -17.94
CA SER A 400 7.00 7.00 -18.28
C SER A 400 8.08 6.20 -17.55
N VAL A 401 7.76 5.56 -16.43
CA VAL A 401 8.63 4.63 -15.73
C VAL A 401 8.19 3.20 -16.02
N GLN A 402 9.11 2.42 -16.56
CA GLN A 402 8.83 1.04 -16.96
C GLN A 402 9.76 0.07 -16.26
N MET A 403 9.27 -1.13 -16.01
CA MET A 403 10.00 -2.22 -15.37
C MET A 403 10.11 -3.41 -16.35
N PRO A 404 11.30 -4.02 -16.52
CA PRO A 404 11.45 -5.22 -17.32
C PRO A 404 10.87 -6.42 -16.58
N LEU A 405 10.00 -7.17 -17.25
CA LEU A 405 9.50 -8.47 -16.78
C LEU A 405 10.01 -9.57 -17.67
N LEU A 406 10.40 -10.68 -17.05
CA LEU A 406 10.68 -11.92 -17.77
C LEU A 406 9.34 -12.55 -18.18
N GLY A 407 9.17 -12.74 -19.49
CA GLY A 407 8.05 -13.44 -20.08
C GLY A 407 8.42 -14.89 -20.44
N ASP A 408 7.42 -15.66 -20.83
CA ASP A 408 7.56 -17.07 -21.22
C ASP A 408 7.95 -17.24 -22.69
N GLY A 409 8.25 -16.15 -23.39
CA GLY A 409 8.60 -16.18 -24.81
C GLY A 409 9.88 -16.97 -25.10
N ARG A 410 9.88 -17.70 -26.19
CA ARG A 410 11.05 -18.42 -26.68
C ARG A 410 12.05 -17.48 -27.34
N ASP A 411 11.56 -16.51 -28.11
CA ASP A 411 12.40 -15.43 -28.68
C ASP A 411 12.96 -14.56 -27.52
N PRO A 412 14.27 -14.33 -27.47
CA PRO A 412 14.89 -13.45 -26.48
C PRO A 412 14.23 -12.07 -26.38
N ARG A 413 13.63 -11.55 -27.47
CA ARG A 413 12.91 -10.27 -27.48
C ARG A 413 11.56 -10.35 -26.77
N SER A 414 10.91 -11.50 -26.78
CA SER A 414 9.64 -11.72 -26.09
C SER A 414 9.82 -12.12 -24.62
N ARG A 415 11.06 -12.50 -24.21
CA ARG A 415 11.40 -12.82 -22.83
C ARG A 415 11.54 -11.60 -21.91
N ALA A 416 11.78 -10.42 -22.47
CA ALA A 416 11.84 -9.17 -21.70
C ALA A 416 10.74 -8.23 -22.21
N ARG A 417 9.69 -8.07 -21.43
CA ARG A 417 8.61 -7.13 -21.70
C ARG A 417 8.71 -5.96 -20.75
N LEU A 418 8.69 -4.74 -21.28
CA LEU A 418 8.60 -3.53 -20.48
C LEU A 418 7.12 -3.29 -20.11
N VAL A 419 6.85 -3.16 -18.82
CA VAL A 419 5.53 -2.82 -18.30
C VAL A 419 5.65 -1.57 -17.43
N PRO A 420 4.60 -0.75 -17.33
CA PRO A 420 4.58 0.35 -16.36
C PRO A 420 4.97 -0.17 -14.97
N TRP A 421 5.82 0.55 -14.27
CA TRP A 421 6.36 0.11 -12.97
C TRP A 421 5.30 -0.18 -11.90
N TRP A 422 4.13 0.44 -12.04
CA TRP A 422 2.97 0.24 -11.16
C TRP A 422 2.06 -0.92 -11.59
N GLU A 423 2.24 -1.45 -12.82
CA GLU A 423 1.45 -2.57 -13.32
C GLU A 423 2.02 -3.89 -12.77
N PRO A 424 1.23 -4.67 -11.99
CA PRO A 424 1.73 -5.94 -11.48
C PRO A 424 2.05 -6.87 -12.67
N PRO A 425 3.14 -7.63 -12.60
CA PRO A 425 3.42 -8.63 -13.61
C PRO A 425 2.26 -9.62 -13.69
N GLU A 426 1.66 -9.76 -14.88
CA GLU A 426 0.67 -10.81 -15.13
C GLU A 426 1.33 -12.17 -14.85
N GLY A 427 0.70 -12.98 -14.01
CA GLY A 427 1.17 -14.33 -13.75
C GLY A 427 2.11 -14.51 -12.57
N THR A 428 2.34 -13.50 -11.70
CA THR A 428 3.05 -13.76 -10.43
C THR A 428 2.24 -14.59 -9.41
N ALA A 429 1.00 -14.94 -9.72
CA ALA A 429 0.34 -16.09 -9.09
C ALA A 429 0.97 -17.44 -9.49
N GLY A 430 1.88 -17.43 -10.45
CA GLY A 430 2.53 -18.58 -11.06
C GLY A 430 4.03 -18.45 -11.25
N THR A 431 4.75 -17.59 -10.52
CA THR A 431 6.22 -17.63 -10.49
C THR A 431 6.80 -18.81 -9.71
N ALA A 432 6.00 -19.86 -9.52
CA ALA A 432 6.55 -21.21 -9.42
C ALA A 432 7.33 -21.63 -10.68
N GLY A 433 7.33 -20.82 -11.73
CA GLY A 433 7.90 -21.15 -13.04
C GLY A 433 9.17 -20.40 -13.43
N ALA A 434 9.67 -19.43 -12.70
CA ALA A 434 10.97 -18.81 -13.01
C ALA A 434 12.15 -19.79 -12.87
N GLY A 435 11.93 -21.02 -12.44
CA GLY A 435 12.91 -22.07 -12.32
C GLY A 435 12.47 -23.44 -12.82
N ALA A 436 11.22 -23.61 -13.25
CA ALA A 436 10.80 -24.88 -13.86
C ALA A 436 11.30 -24.92 -15.32
N PRO A 437 12.07 -25.93 -15.72
CA PRO A 437 12.51 -26.04 -17.10
C PRO A 437 11.29 -26.27 -18.00
N TRP A 438 10.86 -25.21 -18.67
CA TRP A 438 9.90 -25.32 -19.74
C TRP A 438 10.55 -26.00 -20.93
N THR A 439 9.93 -27.02 -21.50
CA THR A 439 10.49 -27.82 -22.59
C THR A 439 10.77 -27.04 -23.87
N GLY A 440 10.20 -25.86 -24.03
CA GLY A 440 10.45 -24.92 -25.12
C GLY A 440 11.48 -23.82 -24.81
N ALA A 441 11.97 -23.72 -23.60
CA ALA A 441 12.93 -22.70 -23.23
C ALA A 441 14.28 -22.93 -23.95
N LEU A 442 14.88 -21.83 -24.45
CA LEU A 442 16.24 -21.88 -24.95
C LEU A 442 17.22 -22.13 -23.80
N PRO A 443 18.25 -22.98 -24.02
CA PRO A 443 19.22 -23.24 -22.94
C PRO A 443 20.03 -22.01 -22.57
N ALA A 444 20.49 -21.99 -21.32
CA ALA A 444 21.41 -20.96 -20.87
C ALA A 444 22.79 -21.09 -21.55
N PRO A 445 23.54 -19.98 -21.66
CA PRO A 445 23.26 -18.63 -21.15
C PRO A 445 22.31 -17.84 -22.06
N SER A 446 21.51 -16.98 -21.44
CA SER A 446 20.72 -16.00 -22.21
C SER A 446 21.64 -14.99 -22.89
N PRO A 447 21.28 -14.49 -24.11
CA PRO A 447 22.09 -13.49 -24.80
C PRO A 447 22.19 -12.21 -23.94
N SER A 448 23.38 -11.65 -23.82
CA SER A 448 23.63 -10.42 -23.08
C SER A 448 23.17 -9.16 -23.83
N VAL A 449 22.99 -9.26 -25.13
CA VAL A 449 22.50 -8.17 -25.98
C VAL A 449 21.43 -8.74 -26.92
N VAL A 450 20.28 -8.08 -26.94
CA VAL A 450 19.17 -8.37 -27.84
C VAL A 450 18.80 -7.07 -28.55
N LEU A 451 18.97 -7.04 -29.86
CA LEU A 451 18.65 -5.82 -30.65
C LEU A 451 17.13 -5.66 -30.76
N VAL A 452 16.64 -4.43 -30.58
CA VAL A 452 15.22 -4.08 -30.75
C VAL A 452 14.77 -4.37 -32.18
N ARG A 453 15.62 -4.07 -33.16
CA ARG A 453 15.44 -4.42 -34.56
C ARG A 453 16.52 -5.42 -34.97
N PRO A 454 16.17 -6.57 -35.55
CA PRO A 454 17.17 -7.51 -36.04
C PRO A 454 18.07 -6.85 -37.08
N ALA A 455 19.37 -7.02 -36.93
CA ALA A 455 20.34 -6.60 -37.93
C ALA A 455 20.57 -7.76 -38.90
N PRO A 456 20.66 -7.52 -40.22
CA PRO A 456 21.12 -8.53 -41.15
C PRO A 456 22.52 -9.00 -40.77
N ALA A 457 22.70 -10.31 -40.74
CA ALA A 457 23.97 -10.93 -40.36
C ALA A 457 24.23 -12.17 -41.19
N VAL A 458 25.48 -12.41 -41.50
CA VAL A 458 25.95 -13.62 -42.20
C VAL A 458 26.91 -14.37 -41.31
N LEU A 459 26.72 -15.69 -41.21
CA LEU A 459 27.69 -16.58 -40.59
C LEU A 459 28.61 -17.14 -41.68
N VAL A 460 29.90 -17.16 -41.41
CA VAL A 460 30.91 -17.58 -42.40
C VAL A 460 31.80 -18.66 -41.76
N ASP A 461 32.14 -19.69 -42.51
CA ASP A 461 33.03 -20.77 -42.11
C ASP A 461 34.54 -20.40 -42.18
N ALA A 462 35.41 -21.36 -41.97
CA ALA A 462 36.88 -21.13 -42.00
C ALA A 462 37.38 -20.88 -43.43
N GLU A 463 36.74 -21.39 -44.45
CA GLU A 463 37.04 -21.28 -45.86
C GLU A 463 36.46 -20.03 -46.53
N GLY A 464 35.62 -19.31 -45.81
CA GLY A 464 34.95 -18.10 -46.30
C GLY A 464 33.62 -18.36 -46.99
N GLY A 465 33.05 -19.54 -46.83
CA GLY A 465 31.71 -19.89 -47.29
C GLY A 465 30.64 -19.47 -46.30
N ASP A 466 29.47 -19.10 -46.82
CA ASP A 466 28.31 -18.77 -46.01
C ASP A 466 27.76 -20.01 -45.31
N VAL A 467 27.54 -19.92 -44.01
CA VAL A 467 26.92 -20.97 -43.19
C VAL A 467 25.43 -20.68 -43.06
N VAL A 468 24.58 -21.56 -43.58
CA VAL A 468 23.15 -21.40 -43.58
C VAL A 468 22.43 -22.52 -42.82
N VAL A 469 21.20 -22.26 -42.44
CA VAL A 469 20.32 -23.26 -41.80
C VAL A 469 19.59 -24.04 -42.93
N ASP A 470 19.75 -25.33 -42.94
CA ASP A 470 19.08 -26.21 -43.92
C ASP A 470 17.58 -26.40 -43.59
N ARG A 471 16.88 -27.15 -44.46
CA ARG A 471 15.44 -27.43 -44.28
C ARG A 471 15.14 -28.35 -43.10
N GLN A 472 16.14 -29.05 -42.57
CA GLN A 472 16.04 -29.85 -41.35
C GLN A 472 16.34 -29.04 -40.08
N GLY A 473 16.65 -27.76 -40.22
CA GLY A 473 16.97 -26.89 -39.10
C GLY A 473 18.39 -27.12 -38.55
N GLN A 474 19.32 -27.61 -39.38
CA GLN A 474 20.72 -27.79 -39.02
C GLN A 474 21.59 -26.75 -39.74
N LEU A 475 22.74 -26.42 -39.16
CA LEU A 475 23.75 -25.62 -39.86
C LEU A 475 24.49 -26.53 -40.85
N ASP A 476 24.69 -26.06 -42.06
CA ASP A 476 25.43 -26.78 -43.13
C ASP A 476 26.95 -26.64 -43.00
N GLY A 477 27.42 -25.82 -42.05
CA GLY A 477 28.84 -25.61 -41.75
C GLY A 477 29.10 -25.21 -40.32
N VAL A 478 30.38 -25.10 -39.95
CA VAL A 478 30.81 -24.61 -38.62
C VAL A 478 31.06 -23.10 -38.70
N PRO A 479 30.27 -22.27 -38.00
CA PRO A 479 30.46 -20.82 -38.04
C PRO A 479 31.74 -20.40 -37.31
N VAL A 480 32.63 -19.70 -38.03
CA VAL A 480 33.89 -19.17 -37.52
C VAL A 480 33.83 -17.64 -37.41
N TRP A 481 33.07 -17.03 -38.30
CA TRP A 481 32.93 -15.58 -38.37
C TRP A 481 31.48 -15.16 -38.43
N LEU A 482 31.19 -13.99 -37.83
CA LEU A 482 29.92 -13.30 -37.89
C LEU A 482 30.15 -11.95 -38.55
N GLU A 483 29.44 -11.67 -39.64
CA GLU A 483 29.41 -10.37 -40.33
C GLU A 483 28.05 -9.74 -40.10
N VAL A 484 28.03 -8.51 -39.57
CA VAL A 484 26.77 -7.79 -39.26
C VAL A 484 26.75 -6.48 -40.02
N GLU A 485 25.67 -6.24 -40.75
CA GLU A 485 25.45 -4.99 -41.47
C GLU A 485 25.17 -3.85 -40.45
N ARG A 486 25.81 -2.71 -40.62
CA ARG A 486 25.62 -1.54 -39.73
C ARG A 486 24.21 -0.96 -39.85
N LEU A 487 23.47 -1.00 -38.78
CA LEU A 487 22.29 -0.15 -38.61
C LEU A 487 22.74 1.29 -38.25
N ARG A 488 22.25 2.28 -39.00
CA ARG A 488 22.70 3.68 -38.90
C ARG A 488 22.34 4.39 -37.57
N ASP A 489 21.51 3.81 -36.74
CA ASP A 489 20.88 4.49 -35.60
C ASP A 489 21.18 3.92 -34.20
N GLU A 490 22.05 2.94 -34.07
CA GLU A 490 22.33 2.38 -32.75
C GLU A 490 23.77 2.68 -32.31
N THR A 491 23.89 3.32 -31.14
CA THR A 491 25.12 3.61 -30.39
C THR A 491 25.80 2.33 -29.88
N TRP A 492 26.15 1.44 -30.78
CA TRP A 492 26.98 0.28 -30.46
C TRP A 492 28.45 0.60 -30.74
N SER A 493 29.02 1.44 -29.87
CA SER A 493 30.45 1.76 -29.91
C SER A 493 31.25 0.70 -29.12
N SER A 494 31.56 -0.42 -29.74
CA SER A 494 32.69 -1.22 -29.32
C SER A 494 33.80 -1.06 -30.36
N GLY A 495 34.89 -0.40 -29.95
CA GLY A 495 36.04 -0.13 -30.77
C GLY A 495 36.63 -1.42 -31.38
N GLY A 496 36.50 -1.56 -32.66
CA GLY A 496 37.12 -2.62 -33.42
C GLY A 496 36.59 -2.66 -34.85
N ARG A 497 37.48 -2.71 -35.81
CA ARG A 497 37.33 -2.82 -37.26
C ARG A 497 35.99 -3.35 -37.77
N GLU A 498 35.52 -2.71 -38.85
CA GLU A 498 34.29 -2.99 -39.60
C GLU A 498 33.87 -4.46 -39.67
N GLY A 499 32.64 -4.72 -39.23
CA GLY A 499 31.77 -5.77 -39.76
C GLY A 499 32.03 -7.21 -39.30
N ARG A 500 33.26 -7.68 -39.21
CA ARG A 500 33.57 -9.12 -39.05
C ARG A 500 34.04 -9.46 -37.64
N ARG A 501 33.38 -10.43 -36.96
CA ARG A 501 33.69 -10.87 -35.59
C ARG A 501 33.93 -12.37 -35.55
N ARG A 502 34.92 -12.83 -34.81
CA ARG A 502 35.17 -14.25 -34.59
C ARG A 502 34.11 -14.85 -33.68
N VAL A 503 33.50 -15.93 -34.09
CA VAL A 503 32.59 -16.73 -33.25
C VAL A 503 33.43 -17.60 -32.35
N MET A 504 33.30 -17.39 -31.02
CA MET A 504 34.06 -18.14 -30.02
C MET A 504 33.35 -19.42 -29.61
N SER A 505 32.01 -19.39 -29.59
CA SER A 505 31.17 -20.56 -29.38
C SER A 505 29.78 -20.27 -29.93
N TRP A 506 29.07 -21.29 -30.27
CA TRP A 506 27.70 -21.20 -30.74
C TRP A 506 26.87 -22.36 -30.21
N ALA A 507 25.56 -22.20 -30.19
CA ALA A 507 24.59 -23.20 -29.80
C ALA A 507 23.29 -22.99 -30.61
N GLY A 508 22.63 -24.06 -30.96
CA GLY A 508 21.50 -24.04 -31.87
C GLY A 508 21.91 -24.46 -33.29
N PRO A 509 21.16 -24.14 -34.34
CA PRO A 509 19.98 -23.28 -34.32
C PRO A 509 18.77 -23.91 -33.62
N TRP A 510 17.92 -23.07 -33.03
CA TRP A 510 16.65 -23.50 -32.48
C TRP A 510 15.51 -22.82 -33.23
N PRO A 511 14.48 -23.57 -33.66
CA PRO A 511 13.30 -22.96 -34.26
C PRO A 511 12.59 -22.07 -33.22
N VAL A 512 12.21 -20.86 -33.63
CA VAL A 512 11.42 -19.94 -32.84
C VAL A 512 10.09 -19.70 -33.54
N ASP A 513 9.12 -20.56 -33.24
CA ASP A 513 7.78 -20.51 -33.79
C ASP A 513 6.83 -19.92 -32.72
N GLU A 514 6.71 -18.59 -32.69
CA GLU A 514 5.81 -17.89 -31.80
C GLU A 514 4.69 -17.18 -32.56
N GLY A 515 3.48 -17.23 -32.00
CA GLY A 515 2.34 -16.49 -32.54
C GLY A 515 1.75 -17.08 -33.85
N TRP A 516 2.05 -18.32 -34.21
CA TRP A 516 1.48 -18.98 -35.37
C TRP A 516 -0.05 -19.14 -35.36
N TRP A 517 -0.65 -18.91 -34.18
CA TRP A 517 -2.11 -18.91 -33.93
C TRP A 517 -2.76 -17.51 -33.95
N ARG A 518 -2.03 -16.46 -34.29
CA ARG A 518 -2.54 -15.08 -34.37
C ARG A 518 -3.06 -14.74 -35.75
#